data_074dadf076b3ef84de8533c07a84d5f8
#
_entry.id   074dadf076b3ef84de8533c07a84d5f8
#
_cell.length_a   1.000
_cell.length_b   1.000
_cell.length_c   1.000
_cell.angle_alpha   90.00
_cell.angle_beta   90.00
_cell.angle_gamma   90.00
#
_symmetry.space_group_name_H-M   'P 1'
#
loop_
_entity.id
_entity.type
_entity.pdbx_description
1 polymer ?
#
loop_
_entity_poly.entity_id
_entity_poly.type
_entity_poly.pdbx_seq_one_letter_code
_entity_poly.pdbx_strand_id
1 'polypeptide(L)'
;MASQEGRLLMLIDDEPAQSRLVTALAAREGWRTLVVESCEEAQKTLASKEGAQIGAVLLDQWVPGDNACDFIRTLKSDHPKVPVMMLTASTSPLLAVEAMRAGATDYLIKPIAPERFLSALRSATRREAPKDELQPMTEKLSEVLDFDAMVGTAAPFRTALAKAATAARGHGHVLVEGETGTGKEMLLRAMHQASTRSKAPVRLVNCAGMPGNSLESLLFGHEKGAFPGAFDKQVGLIELCDGGTLMLDEIDRIDLSIQERLAEMLESGIVRPTGASHGFRVDVRVFGASDVPLDILIENGEFSEALRDKLSATSIYLPPLRDRLGDIPALTRYFLSRIAEQPGLKHHSIADSGLSLLEAYDWPGNVRQLQAVLFRASVFCDGEALTAESFPQLAELLGDGHRGESRARGLGVLLYQDDGNLRPLEEIEADIIRLAIGHYRGRMTEVARRLGIGRSTLYRKLSDLGIDNAA
;
A
#
# COMPACT_ATOMS: atom_id res chain seq x y z
N MET A 1 41.38 16.11 -10.48
CA MET A 1 40.82 15.61 -11.74
C MET A 1 40.71 14.11 -11.63
N ALA A 2 39.60 13.59 -11.13
CA ALA A 2 39.36 12.16 -11.07
C ALA A 2 38.82 11.74 -12.44
N SER A 3 39.46 10.75 -13.06
CA SER A 3 39.14 10.14 -14.32
C SER A 3 37.68 9.67 -14.33
N GLN A 4 36.86 10.23 -15.23
CA GLN A 4 35.58 9.68 -15.63
C GLN A 4 35.84 8.39 -16.44
N GLU A 5 36.09 7.28 -15.77
CA GLU A 5 35.93 5.96 -16.37
C GLU A 5 34.45 5.74 -16.62
N GLY A 6 34.06 5.64 -17.90
CA GLY A 6 32.68 5.53 -18.34
C GLY A 6 32.01 4.30 -17.69
N ARG A 7 30.93 4.50 -16.97
CA ARG A 7 30.12 3.46 -16.34
C ARG A 7 29.53 2.57 -17.46
N LEU A 8 29.73 1.23 -17.36
CA LEU A 8 29.26 0.26 -18.36
C LEU A 8 28.00 -0.44 -17.82
N LEU A 9 26.90 -0.34 -18.57
CA LEU A 9 25.65 -1.06 -18.34
C LEU A 9 25.63 -2.27 -19.27
N MET A 10 25.55 -3.48 -18.75
CA MET A 10 25.26 -4.67 -19.55
C MET A 10 23.76 -4.83 -19.70
N LEU A 11 23.27 -4.89 -20.93
CA LEU A 11 21.88 -5.18 -21.26
C LEU A 11 21.79 -6.56 -21.88
N ILE A 12 20.99 -7.44 -21.26
CA ILE A 12 20.73 -8.79 -21.75
C ILE A 12 19.30 -8.82 -22.27
N ASP A 13 19.16 -8.72 -23.61
CA ASP A 13 17.87 -8.56 -24.27
C ASP A 13 18.02 -8.92 -25.76
N ASP A 14 17.15 -9.78 -26.28
CA ASP A 14 17.13 -10.22 -27.67
C ASP A 14 16.27 -9.32 -28.57
N GLU A 15 15.61 -8.28 -28.01
CA GLU A 15 14.74 -7.36 -28.74
C GLU A 15 15.48 -6.08 -29.20
N PRO A 16 15.81 -5.90 -30.51
CA PRO A 16 16.61 -4.76 -30.97
C PRO A 16 15.96 -3.39 -30.78
N ALA A 17 14.63 -3.33 -30.72
CA ALA A 17 13.91 -2.07 -30.51
C ALA A 17 14.09 -1.57 -29.09
N GLN A 18 14.02 -2.47 -28.12
CA GLN A 18 14.18 -2.20 -26.71
C GLN A 18 15.62 -1.87 -26.35
N SER A 19 16.57 -2.61 -26.93
CA SER A 19 18.00 -2.36 -26.74
C SER A 19 18.40 -0.96 -27.18
N ARG A 20 17.84 -0.45 -28.29
CA ARG A 20 18.05 0.93 -28.74
C ARG A 20 17.47 1.97 -27.76
N LEU A 21 16.28 1.72 -27.23
CA LEU A 21 15.64 2.62 -26.26
C LEU A 21 16.46 2.71 -24.97
N VAL A 22 16.82 1.56 -24.39
CA VAL A 22 17.63 1.48 -23.17
C VAL A 22 18.99 2.13 -23.36
N THR A 23 19.66 1.87 -24.49
CA THR A 23 20.96 2.50 -24.82
C THR A 23 20.85 4.02 -24.88
N ALA A 24 19.81 4.54 -25.54
CA ALA A 24 19.58 5.98 -25.62
C ALA A 24 19.30 6.62 -24.26
N LEU A 25 18.54 5.94 -23.41
CA LEU A 25 18.24 6.42 -22.04
C LEU A 25 19.47 6.36 -21.15
N ALA A 26 20.24 5.28 -21.17
CA ALA A 26 21.46 5.11 -20.38
C ALA A 26 22.53 6.15 -20.76
N ALA A 27 22.66 6.46 -22.05
CA ALA A 27 23.60 7.47 -22.54
C ALA A 27 23.31 8.88 -21.99
N ARG A 28 22.05 9.22 -21.68
CA ARG A 28 21.67 10.51 -21.04
C ARG A 28 22.29 10.69 -19.65
N GLU A 29 22.58 9.59 -18.96
CA GLU A 29 23.22 9.57 -17.62
C GLU A 29 24.73 9.28 -17.71
N GLY A 30 25.31 9.29 -18.90
CA GLY A 30 26.73 9.06 -19.12
C GLY A 30 27.16 7.59 -19.04
N TRP A 31 26.20 6.64 -19.23
CA TRP A 31 26.50 5.21 -19.28
C TRP A 31 26.73 4.76 -20.71
N ARG A 32 27.71 3.89 -20.89
CA ARG A 32 27.86 3.11 -22.11
C ARG A 32 27.10 1.81 -21.94
N THR A 33 26.42 1.34 -22.99
CA THR A 33 25.65 0.09 -22.93
C THR A 33 26.34 -0.97 -23.76
N LEU A 34 26.53 -2.15 -23.17
CA LEU A 34 26.96 -3.37 -23.83
C LEU A 34 25.75 -4.29 -23.94
N VAL A 35 25.31 -4.57 -25.15
CA VAL A 35 24.16 -5.43 -25.42
C VAL A 35 24.64 -6.84 -25.69
N VAL A 36 24.02 -7.80 -25.05
CA VAL A 36 24.26 -9.25 -25.25
C VAL A 36 22.88 -9.94 -25.39
N GLU A 37 22.80 -10.96 -26.24
CA GLU A 37 21.54 -11.59 -26.62
C GLU A 37 21.17 -12.83 -25.79
N SER A 38 22.08 -13.28 -24.91
CA SER A 38 21.83 -14.46 -24.07
C SER A 38 22.55 -14.42 -22.72
N CYS A 39 22.04 -15.19 -21.76
CA CYS A 39 22.67 -15.36 -20.44
C CYS A 39 24.06 -16.00 -20.54
N GLU A 40 24.26 -16.90 -21.50
CA GLU A 40 25.58 -17.57 -21.71
C GLU A 40 26.62 -16.57 -22.21
N GLU A 41 26.26 -15.69 -23.13
CA GLU A 41 27.14 -14.62 -23.61
C GLU A 41 27.45 -13.61 -22.51
N ALA A 42 26.46 -13.28 -21.68
CA ALA A 42 26.63 -12.42 -20.52
C ALA A 42 27.63 -12.98 -19.52
N GLN A 43 27.58 -14.28 -19.22
CA GLN A 43 28.53 -14.94 -18.33
C GLN A 43 29.96 -14.92 -18.90
N LYS A 44 30.14 -15.20 -20.20
CA LYS A 44 31.45 -15.11 -20.87
C LYS A 44 32.01 -13.70 -20.79
N THR A 45 31.17 -12.71 -21.00
CA THR A 45 31.55 -11.29 -20.94
C THR A 45 31.92 -10.86 -19.52
N LEU A 46 31.16 -11.27 -18.51
CA LEU A 46 31.45 -10.99 -17.10
C LEU A 46 32.79 -11.61 -16.65
N ALA A 47 33.16 -12.77 -17.17
CA ALA A 47 34.43 -13.41 -16.91
C ALA A 47 35.60 -12.77 -17.65
N SER A 48 35.37 -11.86 -18.58
CA SER A 48 36.39 -11.17 -19.37
C SER A 48 36.96 -9.93 -18.67
N LYS A 49 37.99 -9.30 -19.27
CA LYS A 49 38.53 -8.02 -18.77
C LYS A 49 37.52 -6.88 -18.84
N GLU A 50 36.57 -6.93 -19.78
CA GLU A 50 35.48 -5.95 -19.92
C GLU A 50 34.45 -6.12 -18.82
N GLY A 51 34.23 -7.34 -18.30
CA GLY A 51 33.36 -7.63 -17.19
C GLY A 51 33.70 -6.86 -15.91
N ALA A 52 34.99 -6.59 -15.69
CA ALA A 52 35.45 -5.79 -14.53
C ALA A 52 34.99 -4.32 -14.57
N GLN A 53 34.55 -3.82 -15.73
CA GLN A 53 34.05 -2.43 -15.91
C GLN A 53 32.52 -2.33 -15.81
N ILE A 54 31.82 -3.49 -15.71
CA ILE A 54 30.37 -3.51 -15.64
C ILE A 54 29.93 -2.97 -14.30
N GLY A 55 29.24 -1.83 -14.32
CA GLY A 55 28.70 -1.15 -13.15
C GLY A 55 27.28 -1.54 -12.81
N ALA A 56 26.50 -2.10 -13.77
CA ALA A 56 25.13 -2.59 -13.57
C ALA A 56 24.75 -3.57 -14.69
N VAL A 57 23.79 -4.46 -14.39
CA VAL A 57 23.19 -5.38 -15.36
C VAL A 57 21.70 -5.12 -15.43
N LEU A 58 21.16 -5.05 -16.66
CA LEU A 58 19.74 -5.04 -16.94
C LEU A 58 19.40 -6.31 -17.73
N LEU A 59 18.54 -7.15 -17.16
CA LEU A 59 18.18 -8.47 -17.68
C LEU A 59 16.72 -8.50 -18.09
N ASP A 60 16.42 -8.86 -19.32
CA ASP A 60 15.06 -9.19 -19.72
C ASP A 60 14.60 -10.51 -19.08
N GLN A 61 13.35 -10.58 -18.67
CA GLN A 61 12.72 -11.80 -18.16
C GLN A 61 12.70 -12.95 -19.19
N TRP A 62 12.53 -12.62 -20.46
CA TRP A 62 12.38 -13.57 -21.57
C TRP A 62 13.64 -13.63 -22.43
N VAL A 63 14.75 -14.09 -21.87
CA VAL A 63 15.95 -14.36 -22.67
C VAL A 63 15.96 -15.84 -23.02
N PRO A 64 16.20 -16.22 -24.29
CA PRO A 64 16.26 -17.63 -24.70
C PRO A 64 17.31 -18.41 -23.92
N GLY A 65 16.88 -19.56 -23.37
CA GLY A 65 17.78 -20.60 -22.84
C GLY A 65 17.83 -20.76 -21.33
N ASP A 66 17.52 -19.72 -20.52
CA ASP A 66 17.64 -19.81 -19.07
C ASP A 66 16.47 -19.13 -18.33
N ASN A 67 16.21 -19.62 -17.11
CA ASN A 67 15.33 -18.91 -16.19
C ASN A 67 16.06 -17.67 -15.65
N ALA A 68 15.51 -16.47 -15.89
CA ALA A 68 16.11 -15.20 -15.45
C ALA A 68 16.46 -15.19 -13.95
N CYS A 69 15.63 -15.80 -13.09
CA CYS A 69 15.90 -15.89 -11.64
C CYS A 69 17.11 -16.77 -11.31
N ASP A 70 17.32 -17.86 -12.05
CA ASP A 70 18.47 -18.75 -11.85
C ASP A 70 19.76 -18.07 -12.32
N PHE A 71 19.70 -17.35 -13.43
CA PHE A 71 20.82 -16.52 -13.89
C PHE A 71 21.17 -15.44 -12.86
N ILE A 72 20.18 -14.74 -12.28
CA ILE A 72 20.41 -13.73 -11.23
C ILE A 72 21.12 -14.36 -10.02
N ARG A 73 20.72 -15.55 -9.56
CA ARG A 73 21.38 -16.27 -8.44
C ARG A 73 22.83 -16.57 -8.75
N THR A 74 23.10 -17.10 -9.93
CA THR A 74 24.47 -17.43 -10.38
C THR A 74 25.32 -16.15 -10.45
N LEU A 75 24.79 -15.10 -11.08
CA LEU A 75 25.49 -13.83 -11.21
C LEU A 75 25.79 -13.21 -9.84
N LYS A 76 24.86 -13.27 -8.90
CA LYS A 76 25.05 -12.75 -7.54
C LYS A 76 26.01 -13.58 -6.69
N SER A 77 26.11 -14.88 -6.96
CA SER A 77 27.13 -15.74 -6.34
C SER A 77 28.53 -15.33 -6.78
N ASP A 78 28.73 -15.11 -8.08
CA ASP A 78 30.05 -14.87 -8.68
C ASP A 78 30.43 -13.36 -8.59
N HIS A 79 29.44 -12.46 -8.72
CA HIS A 79 29.61 -11.01 -8.73
C HIS A 79 28.66 -10.31 -7.74
N PRO A 80 28.79 -10.49 -6.41
CA PRO A 80 27.83 -10.02 -5.41
C PRO A 80 27.66 -8.50 -5.39
N LYS A 81 28.64 -7.74 -5.86
CA LYS A 81 28.63 -6.27 -5.86
C LYS A 81 27.99 -5.63 -7.09
N VAL A 82 27.75 -6.40 -8.16
CA VAL A 82 27.15 -5.87 -9.39
C VAL A 82 25.64 -5.81 -9.22
N PRO A 83 25.02 -4.63 -9.28
CA PRO A 83 23.56 -4.50 -9.21
C PRO A 83 22.92 -5.09 -10.46
N VAL A 84 21.81 -5.82 -10.25
CA VAL A 84 21.03 -6.47 -11.32
C VAL A 84 19.61 -5.95 -11.27
N MET A 85 19.14 -5.41 -12.37
CA MET A 85 17.76 -4.99 -12.56
C MET A 85 17.08 -5.93 -13.54
N MET A 86 15.84 -6.36 -13.28
CA MET A 86 15.08 -7.22 -14.18
C MET A 86 14.02 -6.43 -14.93
N LEU A 87 13.91 -6.66 -16.25
CA LEU A 87 12.83 -6.18 -17.10
C LEU A 87 11.75 -7.25 -17.22
N THR A 88 10.48 -6.87 -17.10
CA THR A 88 9.36 -7.80 -17.21
C THR A 88 8.16 -7.15 -17.89
N ALA A 89 7.46 -7.89 -18.74
CA ALA A 89 6.14 -7.50 -19.27
C ALA A 89 5.00 -7.85 -18.29
N SER A 90 5.28 -8.65 -17.27
CA SER A 90 4.28 -9.09 -16.30
C SER A 90 4.11 -8.08 -15.17
N THR A 91 2.87 -7.74 -14.88
CA THR A 91 2.48 -6.95 -13.70
C THR A 91 2.26 -7.81 -12.45
N SER A 92 2.60 -9.10 -12.51
CA SER A 92 2.43 -10.03 -11.40
C SER A 92 3.42 -9.72 -10.26
N PRO A 93 2.93 -9.43 -9.04
CA PRO A 93 3.79 -9.21 -7.88
C PRO A 93 4.68 -10.42 -7.52
N LEU A 94 4.24 -11.63 -7.86
CA LEU A 94 4.97 -12.87 -7.59
C LEU A 94 6.32 -12.90 -8.31
N LEU A 95 6.37 -12.51 -9.59
CA LEU A 95 7.61 -12.47 -10.36
C LEU A 95 8.59 -11.43 -9.85
N ALA A 96 8.09 -10.28 -9.40
CA ALA A 96 8.93 -9.27 -8.76
C ALA A 96 9.55 -9.82 -7.46
N VAL A 97 8.76 -10.50 -6.63
CA VAL A 97 9.24 -11.14 -5.39
C VAL A 97 10.27 -12.25 -5.69
N GLU A 98 10.04 -13.07 -6.72
CA GLU A 98 10.99 -14.10 -7.14
C GLU A 98 12.31 -13.52 -7.61
N ALA A 99 12.29 -12.46 -8.43
CA ALA A 99 13.48 -11.76 -8.88
C ALA A 99 14.28 -11.17 -7.70
N MET A 100 13.59 -10.53 -6.75
CA MET A 100 14.23 -9.95 -5.57
C MET A 100 14.82 -11.06 -4.66
N ARG A 101 14.13 -12.17 -4.48
CA ARG A 101 14.65 -13.35 -3.75
C ARG A 101 15.86 -13.98 -4.45
N ALA A 102 15.89 -13.91 -5.77
CA ALA A 102 17.06 -14.35 -6.55
C ALA A 102 18.27 -13.42 -6.40
N GLY A 103 18.08 -12.21 -5.85
CA GLY A 103 19.12 -11.21 -5.61
C GLY A 103 19.09 -10.02 -6.57
N ALA A 104 18.00 -9.82 -7.34
CA ALA A 104 17.84 -8.60 -8.13
C ALA A 104 17.86 -7.37 -7.21
N THR A 105 18.43 -6.28 -7.70
CA THR A 105 18.49 -4.99 -7.00
C THR A 105 17.21 -4.18 -7.21
N ASP A 106 16.60 -4.31 -8.39
CA ASP A 106 15.32 -3.68 -8.73
C ASP A 106 14.65 -4.42 -9.89
N TYR A 107 13.37 -4.12 -10.18
CA TYR A 107 12.66 -4.61 -11.35
C TYR A 107 11.93 -3.46 -12.07
N LEU A 108 11.78 -3.60 -13.37
CA LEU A 108 11.16 -2.61 -14.24
C LEU A 108 10.09 -3.28 -15.10
N ILE A 109 8.94 -2.63 -15.23
CA ILE A 109 7.81 -3.14 -16.03
C ILE A 109 7.87 -2.53 -17.43
N LYS A 110 7.70 -3.35 -18.47
CA LYS A 110 7.52 -2.94 -19.85
C LYS A 110 6.09 -2.41 -20.09
N PRO A 111 5.90 -1.27 -20.82
CA PRO A 111 6.91 -0.44 -21.47
C PRO A 111 7.71 0.40 -20.45
N ILE A 112 9.01 0.54 -20.71
CA ILE A 112 9.93 1.22 -19.80
C ILE A 112 9.61 2.71 -19.73
N ALA A 113 9.19 3.20 -18.56
CA ALA A 113 9.08 4.63 -18.29
C ALA A 113 10.49 5.23 -18.14
N PRO A 114 10.88 6.24 -18.95
CA PRO A 114 12.24 6.78 -18.95
C PRO A 114 12.72 7.23 -17.56
N GLU A 115 11.88 7.93 -16.82
CA GLU A 115 12.22 8.44 -15.48
C GLU A 115 12.41 7.32 -14.45
N ARG A 116 11.60 6.25 -14.51
CA ARG A 116 11.73 5.10 -13.62
C ARG A 116 13.03 4.33 -13.88
N PHE A 117 13.40 4.15 -15.17
CA PHE A 117 14.67 3.54 -15.56
C PHE A 117 15.87 4.34 -15.04
N LEU A 118 15.88 5.65 -15.28
CA LEU A 118 16.98 6.52 -14.85
C LEU A 118 17.10 6.57 -13.32
N SER A 119 15.97 6.59 -12.61
CA SER A 119 15.94 6.50 -11.15
C SER A 119 16.50 5.17 -10.63
N ALA A 120 16.07 4.03 -11.21
CA ALA A 120 16.58 2.70 -10.85
C ALA A 120 18.09 2.59 -11.10
N LEU A 121 18.58 3.11 -12.23
CA LEU A 121 19.99 3.11 -12.57
C LEU A 121 20.85 3.96 -11.62
N ARG A 122 20.33 5.11 -11.19
CA ARG A 122 20.98 5.97 -10.17
C ARG A 122 21.02 5.30 -8.81
N SER A 123 19.91 4.66 -8.40
CA SER A 123 19.80 3.96 -7.11
C SER A 123 20.72 2.75 -7.04
N ALA A 124 20.78 1.96 -8.12
CA ALA A 124 21.63 0.77 -8.21
C ALA A 124 23.12 1.08 -8.06
N THR A 125 23.56 2.31 -8.36
CA THR A 125 24.98 2.70 -8.36
C THR A 125 25.41 3.54 -7.15
N ARG A 126 24.48 3.92 -6.28
CA ARG A 126 24.84 4.51 -4.98
C ARG A 126 25.40 3.40 -4.09
N ARG A 127 26.62 3.58 -3.58
CA ARG A 127 27.36 2.63 -2.74
C ARG A 127 26.82 2.48 -1.30
N GLU A 128 25.62 2.91 -1.04
CA GLU A 128 24.91 2.61 0.21
C GLU A 128 23.97 1.44 -0.07
N ALA A 129 24.06 0.40 0.76
CA ALA A 129 23.22 -0.79 0.66
C ALA A 129 21.75 -0.36 0.58
N PRO A 130 20.97 -0.86 -0.39
CA PRO A 130 19.55 -0.60 -0.42
C PRO A 130 18.91 -1.27 0.77
N LYS A 131 18.60 -0.50 1.80
CA LYS A 131 17.61 -0.85 2.80
C LYS A 131 16.28 -0.38 2.26
N ASP A 132 15.39 -1.33 1.96
CA ASP A 132 13.94 -1.17 1.87
C ASP A 132 13.36 -0.31 0.73
N GLU A 133 13.59 -0.66 -0.54
CA GLU A 133 12.91 -0.01 -1.69
C GLU A 133 11.63 -0.72 -2.21
N LEU A 134 11.18 -1.80 -1.55
CA LEU A 134 9.97 -2.57 -1.93
C LEU A 134 8.74 -2.26 -1.09
N GLN A 135 8.80 -1.22 -0.27
CA GLN A 135 7.64 -0.81 0.52
C GLN A 135 6.85 0.28 -0.21
N PRO A 136 5.49 0.26 -0.17
CA PRO A 136 4.66 1.35 -0.65
C PRO A 136 5.13 2.69 -0.07
N MET A 137 4.89 3.81 -0.75
CA MET A 137 5.35 5.14 -0.29
C MET A 137 4.97 5.51 1.16
N THR A 138 3.98 4.82 1.73
CA THR A 138 3.61 4.90 3.15
C THR A 138 4.62 4.27 4.09
N GLU A 139 5.50 3.37 3.61
CA GLU A 139 6.49 2.67 4.44
C GLU A 139 7.89 3.30 4.42
N LYS A 140 8.19 4.22 3.50
CA LYS A 140 9.45 5.02 3.50
C LYS A 140 9.56 6.01 4.69
N LEU A 141 8.56 6.05 5.55
CA LEU A 141 8.53 6.82 6.79
C LEU A 141 9.01 6.03 8.03
N SER A 142 9.67 4.89 7.84
CA SER A 142 10.20 4.04 8.93
C SER A 142 11.51 4.57 9.52
N GLU A 143 11.60 5.84 9.83
CA GLU A 143 12.50 6.28 10.89
C GLU A 143 11.77 6.09 12.21
N VAL A 144 12.43 5.47 13.18
CA VAL A 144 12.04 5.21 14.56
C VAL A 144 10.70 5.86 14.94
N LEU A 145 9.60 5.13 14.72
CA LEU A 145 8.28 5.62 15.08
C LEU A 145 8.14 5.50 16.60
N ASP A 146 8.52 6.56 17.29
CA ASP A 146 8.24 6.75 18.71
C ASP A 146 6.85 7.39 18.88
N PHE A 147 6.28 7.32 20.09
CA PHE A 147 5.04 8.01 20.44
C PHE A 147 5.07 9.51 20.11
N ASP A 148 6.25 10.12 20.07
CA ASP A 148 6.46 11.52 19.69
C ASP A 148 6.11 11.81 18.22
N ALA A 149 6.14 10.79 17.35
CA ALA A 149 5.71 10.89 15.97
C ALA A 149 4.16 10.92 15.82
N MET A 150 3.43 10.58 16.87
CA MET A 150 1.96 10.60 16.88
C MET A 150 1.44 11.99 17.22
N VAL A 151 1.18 12.77 16.19
CA VAL A 151 0.73 14.17 16.31
C VAL A 151 -0.73 14.24 16.77
N GLY A 152 -0.96 14.96 17.87
CA GLY A 152 -2.30 15.24 18.39
C GLY A 152 -2.27 15.68 19.85
N THR A 153 -3.14 16.63 20.20
CA THR A 153 -3.28 17.25 21.53
C THR A 153 -4.66 17.00 22.14
N ALA A 154 -5.61 16.53 21.35
CA ALA A 154 -6.98 16.26 21.81
C ALA A 154 -6.99 15.26 22.98
N ALA A 155 -7.79 15.55 24.02
CA ALA A 155 -7.82 14.77 25.24
C ALA A 155 -8.13 13.26 25.02
N PRO A 156 -9.11 12.85 24.18
CA PRO A 156 -9.38 11.44 23.90
C PRO A 156 -8.17 10.73 23.28
N PHE A 157 -7.49 11.40 22.33
CA PHE A 157 -6.31 10.86 21.68
C PHE A 157 -5.12 10.72 22.65
N ARG A 158 -4.85 11.74 23.47
CA ARG A 158 -3.80 11.69 24.49
C ARG A 158 -4.06 10.60 25.53
N THR A 159 -5.31 10.38 25.91
CA THR A 159 -5.70 9.28 26.81
C THR A 159 -5.40 7.92 26.16
N ALA A 160 -5.72 7.73 24.87
CA ALA A 160 -5.39 6.52 24.15
C ALA A 160 -3.87 6.29 24.09
N LEU A 161 -3.07 7.32 23.79
CA LEU A 161 -1.61 7.23 23.76
C LEU A 161 -1.01 6.92 25.14
N ALA A 162 -1.52 7.52 26.22
CA ALA A 162 -1.07 7.22 27.58
C ALA A 162 -1.35 5.76 27.96
N LYS A 163 -2.54 5.25 27.60
CA LYS A 163 -2.91 3.83 27.78
C LYS A 163 -2.00 2.92 26.97
N ALA A 164 -1.71 3.29 25.72
CA ALA A 164 -0.79 2.56 24.85
C ALA A 164 0.65 2.52 25.40
N ALA A 165 1.16 3.64 25.87
CA ALA A 165 2.50 3.72 26.48
C ALA A 165 2.62 2.86 27.75
N THR A 166 1.56 2.81 28.55
CA THR A 166 1.51 1.93 29.72
C THR A 166 1.45 0.45 29.32
N ALA A 167 0.59 0.12 28.34
CA ALA A 167 0.46 -1.23 27.80
C ALA A 167 1.75 -1.72 27.15
N ALA A 168 2.47 -0.86 26.44
CA ALA A 168 3.74 -1.21 25.77
C ALA A 168 4.75 -1.82 26.73
N ARG A 169 4.86 -1.28 27.95
CA ARG A 169 5.78 -1.75 29.01
C ARG A 169 5.32 -3.05 29.69
N GLY A 170 4.06 -3.43 29.52
CA GLY A 170 3.51 -4.68 30.04
C GLY A 170 3.90 -5.90 29.19
N HIS A 171 3.43 -7.08 29.60
CA HIS A 171 3.70 -8.35 28.90
C HIS A 171 2.47 -8.91 28.17
N GLY A 172 1.26 -8.44 28.50
CA GLY A 172 0.01 -8.90 27.91
C GLY A 172 -0.13 -8.54 26.44
N HIS A 173 -1.00 -9.26 25.76
CA HIS A 173 -1.42 -8.92 24.39
C HIS A 173 -2.19 -7.60 24.41
N VAL A 174 -2.31 -6.94 23.26
CA VAL A 174 -2.97 -5.65 23.13
C VAL A 174 -3.89 -5.65 21.90
N LEU A 175 -5.09 -5.15 22.11
CA LEU A 175 -6.06 -4.88 21.07
C LEU A 175 -6.17 -3.36 20.86
N VAL A 176 -6.03 -2.91 19.60
CA VAL A 176 -6.26 -1.52 19.20
C VAL A 176 -7.45 -1.46 18.25
N GLU A 177 -8.49 -0.77 18.66
CA GLU A 177 -9.70 -0.57 17.85
C GLU A 177 -9.81 0.89 17.40
N GLY A 178 -10.40 1.11 16.25
CA GLY A 178 -10.65 2.44 15.72
C GLY A 178 -10.83 2.38 14.21
N GLU A 179 -11.47 3.36 13.65
CA GLU A 179 -11.77 3.41 12.22
C GLU A 179 -10.51 3.32 11.34
N THR A 180 -10.70 2.89 10.09
CA THR A 180 -9.60 2.86 9.12
C THR A 180 -8.97 4.24 8.96
N GLY A 181 -7.63 4.30 8.86
CA GLY A 181 -6.89 5.54 8.70
C GLY A 181 -6.71 6.40 9.97
N THR A 182 -7.09 5.93 11.15
CA THR A 182 -6.86 6.64 12.43
C THR A 182 -5.41 6.61 12.92
N GLY A 183 -4.57 5.69 12.39
CA GLY A 183 -3.16 5.53 12.75
C GLY A 183 -2.88 4.31 13.63
N LYS A 184 -3.73 3.27 13.61
CA LYS A 184 -3.56 2.04 14.41
C LYS A 184 -2.21 1.36 14.18
N GLU A 185 -1.83 1.13 12.93
CA GLU A 185 -0.54 0.52 12.60
C GLU A 185 0.64 1.32 13.18
N MET A 186 0.60 2.66 13.03
CA MET A 186 1.62 3.54 13.61
C MET A 186 1.69 3.39 15.13
N LEU A 187 0.53 3.29 15.80
CA LEU A 187 0.48 3.05 17.23
C LEU A 187 1.09 1.70 17.63
N LEU A 188 0.79 0.61 16.90
CA LEU A 188 1.38 -0.70 17.16
C LEU A 188 2.91 -0.66 17.06
N ARG A 189 3.45 0.01 16.03
CA ARG A 189 4.89 0.18 15.85
C ARG A 189 5.52 0.99 16.99
N ALA A 190 4.91 2.12 17.38
CA ALA A 190 5.37 2.94 18.50
C ALA A 190 5.34 2.16 19.82
N MET A 191 4.29 1.35 20.06
CA MET A 191 4.20 0.48 21.23
C MET A 191 5.30 -0.57 21.26
N HIS A 192 5.62 -1.18 20.13
CA HIS A 192 6.72 -2.15 20.06
C HIS A 192 8.06 -1.49 20.39
N GLN A 193 8.34 -0.33 19.82
CA GLN A 193 9.57 0.42 20.07
C GLN A 193 9.73 0.80 21.56
N ALA A 194 8.64 1.14 22.23
CA ALA A 194 8.62 1.47 23.65
C ALA A 194 8.55 0.24 24.58
N SER A 195 8.47 -0.97 24.02
CA SER A 195 8.31 -2.22 24.77
C SER A 195 9.65 -2.81 25.25
N THR A 196 9.57 -3.74 26.19
CA THR A 196 10.71 -4.54 26.64
C THR A 196 11.28 -5.44 25.54
N ARG A 197 10.50 -5.68 24.46
CA ARG A 197 10.87 -6.51 23.30
C ARG A 197 11.28 -5.67 22.07
N SER A 198 11.61 -4.40 22.23
CA SER A 198 11.94 -3.48 21.12
C SER A 198 13.11 -3.93 20.24
N LYS A 199 14.01 -4.76 20.78
CA LYS A 199 15.15 -5.34 20.05
C LYS A 199 14.91 -6.78 19.58
N ALA A 200 13.77 -7.36 19.94
CA ALA A 200 13.40 -8.73 19.58
C ALA A 200 12.78 -8.80 18.19
N PRO A 201 12.66 -9.99 17.58
CA PRO A 201 12.01 -10.14 16.28
C PRO A 201 10.60 -9.54 16.26
N VAL A 202 10.28 -8.81 15.21
CA VAL A 202 8.93 -8.24 14.99
C VAL A 202 8.48 -8.53 13.57
N ARG A 203 7.20 -8.86 13.42
CA ARG A 203 6.55 -8.97 12.11
C ARG A 203 5.19 -8.30 12.15
N LEU A 204 4.86 -7.60 11.06
CA LEU A 204 3.55 -7.02 10.82
C LEU A 204 2.89 -7.81 9.70
N VAL A 205 1.62 -8.17 9.90
CA VAL A 205 0.79 -8.86 8.90
C VAL A 205 -0.50 -8.06 8.76
N ASN A 206 -0.80 -7.62 7.54
CA ASN A 206 -2.14 -7.17 7.20
C ASN A 206 -2.96 -8.41 6.84
N CYS A 207 -4.03 -8.65 7.57
CA CYS A 207 -4.87 -9.84 7.43
C CYS A 207 -5.89 -9.70 6.30
N ALA A 208 -6.14 -8.48 5.82
CA ALA A 208 -7.01 -8.26 4.67
C ALA A 208 -6.31 -8.60 3.34
N GLY A 209 -7.08 -9.06 2.38
CA GLY A 209 -6.60 -9.27 1.01
C GLY A 209 -5.81 -10.56 0.77
N MET A 210 -5.63 -11.42 1.77
CA MET A 210 -5.06 -12.75 1.59
C MET A 210 -6.16 -13.83 1.67
N PRO A 211 -6.18 -14.82 0.74
CA PRO A 211 -7.02 -16.00 0.91
C PRO A 211 -6.71 -16.70 2.24
N GLY A 212 -7.74 -17.21 2.94
CA GLY A 212 -7.58 -17.82 4.28
C GLY A 212 -6.48 -18.88 4.35
N ASN A 213 -6.41 -19.79 3.38
CA ASN A 213 -5.34 -20.80 3.32
C ASN A 213 -3.93 -20.20 3.25
N SER A 214 -3.77 -19.05 2.58
CA SER A 214 -2.48 -18.36 2.48
C SER A 214 -2.12 -17.68 3.78
N LEU A 215 -3.08 -17.05 4.46
CA LEU A 215 -2.90 -16.42 5.76
C LEU A 215 -2.58 -17.47 6.84
N GLU A 216 -3.29 -18.60 6.85
CA GLU A 216 -3.05 -19.71 7.76
C GLU A 216 -1.63 -20.26 7.61
N SER A 217 -1.22 -20.53 6.37
CA SER A 217 0.13 -21.00 6.06
C SER A 217 1.21 -19.96 6.42
N LEU A 218 0.94 -18.67 6.22
CA LEU A 218 1.85 -17.60 6.58
C LEU A 218 2.04 -17.48 8.09
N LEU A 219 0.96 -17.57 8.87
CA LEU A 219 1.00 -17.42 10.32
C LEU A 219 1.58 -18.65 11.02
N PHE A 220 1.05 -19.83 10.74
CA PHE A 220 1.38 -21.07 11.45
C PHE A 220 2.49 -21.89 10.79
N GLY A 221 2.76 -21.64 9.50
CA GLY A 221 3.60 -22.50 8.68
C GLY A 221 2.88 -23.77 8.23
N HIS A 222 3.53 -24.56 7.39
CA HIS A 222 3.02 -25.86 6.94
C HIS A 222 4.13 -26.84 6.65
N GLU A 223 3.81 -28.13 6.79
CA GLU A 223 4.68 -29.23 6.36
C GLU A 223 4.47 -29.50 4.86
N LYS A 224 5.48 -30.09 4.24
CA LYS A 224 5.39 -30.54 2.85
C LYS A 224 4.21 -31.48 2.65
N GLY A 225 3.35 -31.19 1.67
CA GLY A 225 2.16 -31.99 1.36
C GLY A 225 0.94 -31.73 2.24
N ALA A 226 0.96 -30.72 3.08
CA ALA A 226 -0.16 -30.38 3.99
C ALA A 226 -1.45 -30.02 3.25
N PHE A 227 -1.35 -29.45 2.05
CA PHE A 227 -2.48 -29.10 1.17
C PHE A 227 -2.03 -29.10 -0.29
N PRO A 228 -2.94 -29.13 -1.28
CA PRO A 228 -2.59 -29.00 -2.69
C PRO A 228 -1.83 -27.70 -2.96
N GLY A 229 -0.55 -27.81 -3.38
CA GLY A 229 0.35 -26.66 -3.56
C GLY A 229 1.43 -26.49 -2.50
N ALA A 230 1.38 -27.24 -1.40
CA ALA A 230 2.42 -27.27 -0.37
C ALA A 230 3.61 -28.15 -0.82
N PHE A 231 4.38 -27.68 -1.80
CA PHE A 231 5.51 -28.46 -2.37
C PHE A 231 6.69 -28.56 -1.42
N ASP A 232 6.90 -27.57 -0.56
CA ASP A 232 7.97 -27.49 0.42
C ASP A 232 7.43 -27.16 1.80
N LYS A 233 8.23 -27.36 2.84
CA LYS A 233 7.93 -26.93 4.20
C LYS A 233 8.08 -25.40 4.28
N GLN A 234 7.14 -24.72 4.94
CA GLN A 234 7.20 -23.28 5.23
C GLN A 234 7.19 -23.05 6.74
N VAL A 235 8.13 -22.23 7.21
CA VAL A 235 8.16 -21.77 8.61
C VAL A 235 7.15 -20.63 8.78
N GLY A 236 6.32 -20.70 9.81
CA GLY A 236 5.30 -19.69 10.10
C GLY A 236 5.89 -18.42 10.75
N LEU A 237 5.20 -17.29 10.57
CA LEU A 237 5.61 -16.02 11.19
C LEU A 237 5.56 -16.07 12.72
N ILE A 238 4.67 -16.86 13.30
CA ILE A 238 4.59 -17.07 14.77
C ILE A 238 5.91 -17.65 15.27
N GLU A 239 6.45 -18.68 14.60
CA GLU A 239 7.74 -19.26 14.93
C GLU A 239 8.89 -18.26 14.75
N LEU A 240 8.87 -17.47 13.66
CA LEU A 240 9.89 -16.44 13.38
C LEU A 240 9.83 -15.25 14.36
N CYS A 241 8.74 -15.11 15.10
CA CYS A 241 8.56 -14.09 16.13
C CYS A 241 8.80 -14.66 17.56
N ASP A 242 9.34 -15.85 17.71
CA ASP A 242 9.59 -16.42 19.05
C ASP A 242 10.51 -15.51 19.88
N GLY A 243 10.13 -15.25 21.12
CA GLY A 243 10.75 -14.21 21.98
C GLY A 243 10.38 -12.77 21.61
N GLY A 244 9.62 -12.53 20.53
CA GLY A 244 9.36 -11.24 19.92
C GLY A 244 7.90 -10.79 19.95
N THR A 245 7.52 -10.05 18.90
CA THR A 245 6.18 -9.46 18.76
C THR A 245 5.61 -9.72 17.37
N LEU A 246 4.37 -10.20 17.32
CA LEU A 246 3.57 -10.31 16.10
C LEU A 246 2.51 -9.22 16.10
N MET A 247 2.46 -8.41 15.05
CA MET A 247 1.44 -7.39 14.84
C MET A 247 0.48 -7.88 13.76
N LEU A 248 -0.80 -7.91 14.08
CA LEU A 248 -1.88 -8.32 13.18
C LEU A 248 -2.76 -7.09 12.92
N ASP A 249 -2.72 -6.57 11.71
CA ASP A 249 -3.58 -5.46 11.28
C ASP A 249 -4.81 -6.01 10.56
N GLU A 250 -5.96 -5.36 10.71
CA GLU A 250 -7.26 -5.77 10.18
C GLU A 250 -7.66 -7.20 10.61
N ILE A 251 -7.52 -7.49 11.91
CA ILE A 251 -7.87 -8.83 12.49
C ILE A 251 -9.35 -9.18 12.32
N ASP A 252 -10.21 -8.19 12.13
CA ASP A 252 -11.63 -8.32 11.82
C ASP A 252 -11.88 -9.04 10.48
N ARG A 253 -10.84 -9.20 9.63
CA ARG A 253 -10.90 -9.88 8.34
C ARG A 253 -10.42 -11.33 8.36
N ILE A 254 -10.03 -11.85 9.50
CA ILE A 254 -9.51 -13.21 9.65
C ILE A 254 -10.67 -14.21 9.69
N ASP A 255 -10.56 -15.33 8.97
CA ASP A 255 -11.53 -16.42 9.02
C ASP A 255 -11.64 -17.04 10.41
N LEU A 256 -12.86 -17.45 10.84
CA LEU A 256 -13.12 -18.03 12.17
C LEU A 256 -12.20 -19.20 12.51
N SER A 257 -11.89 -20.08 11.57
CA SER A 257 -10.99 -21.22 11.78
C SER A 257 -9.57 -20.79 12.18
N ILE A 258 -9.08 -19.70 11.61
CA ILE A 258 -7.77 -19.13 11.95
C ILE A 258 -7.83 -18.41 13.30
N GLN A 259 -8.95 -17.71 13.58
CA GLN A 259 -9.18 -17.06 14.86
C GLN A 259 -9.17 -18.07 16.03
N GLU A 260 -9.81 -19.23 15.88
CA GLU A 260 -9.80 -20.31 16.87
C GLU A 260 -8.40 -20.85 17.12
N ARG A 261 -7.62 -21.09 16.05
CA ARG A 261 -6.23 -21.53 16.15
C ARG A 261 -5.33 -20.50 16.84
N LEU A 262 -5.55 -19.20 16.56
CA LEU A 262 -4.83 -18.12 17.23
C LEU A 262 -5.20 -18.09 18.73
N ALA A 263 -6.47 -18.23 19.09
CA ALA A 263 -6.90 -18.28 20.48
C ALA A 263 -6.27 -19.46 21.22
N GLU A 264 -6.25 -20.66 20.63
CA GLU A 264 -5.60 -21.86 21.18
C GLU A 264 -4.09 -21.62 21.40
N MET A 265 -3.42 -21.02 20.43
CA MET A 265 -1.98 -20.70 20.51
C MET A 265 -1.71 -19.67 21.61
N LEU A 266 -2.52 -18.62 21.72
CA LEU A 266 -2.36 -17.61 22.77
C LEU A 266 -2.61 -18.16 24.17
N GLU A 267 -3.45 -19.19 24.31
CA GLU A 267 -3.72 -19.85 25.59
C GLU A 267 -2.65 -20.86 25.98
N SER A 268 -2.27 -21.73 25.05
CA SER A 268 -1.35 -22.85 25.30
C SER A 268 0.14 -22.47 25.21
N GLY A 269 0.45 -21.41 24.45
CA GLY A 269 1.82 -21.10 24.03
C GLY A 269 2.40 -22.11 23.05
N ILE A 270 1.54 -22.91 22.37
CA ILE A 270 1.95 -23.95 21.43
C ILE A 270 1.46 -23.60 20.04
N VAL A 271 2.38 -23.55 19.07
CA VAL A 271 2.03 -23.44 17.65
C VAL A 271 2.19 -24.81 16.97
N ARG A 272 1.23 -25.10 16.08
CA ARG A 272 1.27 -26.33 15.28
C ARG A 272 1.17 -25.96 13.80
N PRO A 273 2.23 -26.21 13.00
CA PRO A 273 2.15 -26.01 11.56
C PRO A 273 1.06 -26.88 10.92
N THR A 274 0.47 -26.39 9.82
CA THR A 274 -0.56 -27.14 9.10
C THR A 274 0.02 -28.44 8.54
N GLY A 275 -0.63 -29.57 8.82
CA GLY A 275 -0.12 -30.90 8.46
C GLY A 275 0.88 -31.50 9.43
N ALA A 276 1.34 -30.79 10.47
CA ALA A 276 2.27 -31.33 11.46
C ALA A 276 1.53 -32.16 12.52
N SER A 277 2.14 -33.27 12.94
CA SER A 277 1.62 -34.13 14.02
C SER A 277 1.87 -33.55 15.42
N HIS A 278 2.88 -32.70 15.56
CA HIS A 278 3.32 -32.14 16.84
C HIS A 278 3.43 -30.62 16.76
N GLY A 279 3.12 -29.96 17.88
CA GLY A 279 3.35 -28.54 18.06
C GLY A 279 4.63 -28.31 18.88
N PHE A 280 5.10 -27.07 18.88
CA PHE A 280 6.24 -26.62 19.69
C PHE A 280 5.88 -25.34 20.44
N ARG A 281 6.57 -25.07 21.55
CA ARG A 281 6.30 -23.88 22.36
C ARG A 281 6.91 -22.64 21.74
N VAL A 282 6.18 -21.53 21.85
CA VAL A 282 6.59 -20.18 21.44
C VAL A 282 6.22 -19.18 22.52
N ASP A 283 7.03 -18.14 22.65
CA ASP A 283 6.74 -16.96 23.48
C ASP A 283 6.57 -15.74 22.59
N VAL A 284 5.37 -15.55 22.04
CA VAL A 284 5.07 -14.44 21.13
C VAL A 284 4.06 -13.49 21.77
N ARG A 285 4.41 -12.21 21.82
CA ARG A 285 3.50 -11.14 22.18
C ARG A 285 2.71 -10.71 20.95
N VAL A 286 1.38 -10.63 21.06
CA VAL A 286 0.52 -10.25 19.93
C VAL A 286 -0.09 -8.87 20.16
N PHE A 287 0.02 -8.00 19.16
CA PHE A 287 -0.69 -6.73 19.04
C PHE A 287 -1.68 -6.85 17.88
N GLY A 288 -2.98 -6.76 18.16
CA GLY A 288 -4.04 -6.79 17.15
C GLY A 288 -4.60 -5.41 16.90
N ALA A 289 -4.94 -5.11 15.64
CA ALA A 289 -5.68 -3.92 15.26
C ALA A 289 -6.94 -4.31 14.50
N SER A 290 -8.06 -3.65 14.81
CA SER A 290 -9.36 -3.83 14.17
C SER A 290 -9.93 -2.50 13.71
N ASP A 291 -10.52 -2.48 12.51
CA ASP A 291 -11.22 -1.32 11.95
C ASP A 291 -12.64 -1.18 12.51
N VAL A 292 -13.20 -2.27 13.03
CA VAL A 292 -14.56 -2.35 13.58
C VAL A 292 -14.47 -2.81 15.04
N PRO A 293 -15.34 -2.31 15.94
CA PRO A 293 -15.44 -2.85 17.28
C PRO A 293 -15.74 -4.35 17.24
N LEU A 294 -14.88 -5.17 17.88
CA LEU A 294 -15.00 -6.63 17.82
C LEU A 294 -16.28 -7.15 18.48
N ASP A 295 -16.84 -6.43 19.44
CA ASP A 295 -18.10 -6.81 20.09
C ASP A 295 -19.25 -6.92 19.10
N ILE A 296 -19.32 -6.04 18.08
CA ILE A 296 -20.31 -6.09 17.01
C ILE A 296 -20.15 -7.38 16.17
N LEU A 297 -18.91 -7.73 15.84
CA LEU A 297 -18.61 -8.94 15.05
C LEU A 297 -18.88 -10.22 15.84
N ILE A 298 -18.70 -10.20 17.16
CA ILE A 298 -19.03 -11.33 18.04
C ILE A 298 -20.54 -11.54 18.08
N GLU A 299 -21.33 -10.46 18.22
CA GLU A 299 -22.80 -10.54 18.19
C GLU A 299 -23.32 -11.12 16.86
N ASN A 300 -22.64 -10.82 15.74
CA ASN A 300 -22.96 -11.35 14.42
C ASN A 300 -22.44 -12.77 14.19
N GLY A 301 -21.61 -13.32 15.07
CA GLY A 301 -20.96 -14.63 14.89
C GLY A 301 -19.79 -14.61 13.87
N GLU A 302 -19.23 -13.44 13.57
CA GLU A 302 -18.14 -13.26 12.64
C GLU A 302 -16.76 -13.22 13.32
N PHE A 303 -16.73 -13.06 14.64
CA PHE A 303 -15.48 -13.04 15.42
C PHE A 303 -15.57 -13.91 16.67
N SER A 304 -14.46 -14.58 17.01
CA SER A 304 -14.34 -15.47 18.17
C SER A 304 -14.20 -14.67 19.46
N GLU A 305 -15.12 -14.86 20.39
CA GLU A 305 -15.06 -14.29 21.75
C GLU A 305 -13.78 -14.74 22.48
N ALA A 306 -13.38 -16.01 22.32
CA ALA A 306 -12.17 -16.54 22.93
C ALA A 306 -10.90 -15.81 22.44
N LEU A 307 -10.79 -15.48 21.15
CA LEU A 307 -9.68 -14.71 20.63
C LEU A 307 -9.69 -13.28 21.16
N ARG A 308 -10.86 -12.63 21.15
CA ARG A 308 -11.03 -11.27 21.69
C ARG A 308 -10.58 -11.19 23.14
N ASP A 309 -10.98 -12.13 23.98
CA ASP A 309 -10.62 -12.14 25.41
C ASP A 309 -9.11 -12.31 25.62
N LYS A 310 -8.43 -13.11 24.81
CA LYS A 310 -6.97 -13.26 24.88
C LYS A 310 -6.25 -11.99 24.42
N LEU A 311 -6.73 -11.31 23.40
CA LEU A 311 -6.12 -10.08 22.88
C LEU A 311 -6.43 -8.85 23.74
N SER A 312 -7.60 -8.81 24.37
CA SER A 312 -8.10 -7.64 25.11
C SER A 312 -7.57 -7.52 26.54
N ALA A 313 -6.44 -8.17 26.88
CA ALA A 313 -5.76 -7.89 28.15
C ALA A 313 -5.54 -6.37 28.35
N THR A 314 -5.31 -5.65 27.28
CA THR A 314 -5.45 -4.20 27.20
C THR A 314 -6.11 -3.83 25.87
N SER A 315 -7.32 -3.25 25.92
CA SER A 315 -7.98 -2.67 24.74
C SER A 315 -7.77 -1.16 24.71
N ILE A 316 -7.43 -0.62 23.53
CA ILE A 316 -7.17 0.80 23.28
C ILE A 316 -8.04 1.23 22.10
N TYR A 317 -8.84 2.27 22.31
CA TYR A 317 -9.63 2.86 21.25
C TYR A 317 -8.97 4.12 20.74
N LEU A 318 -8.68 4.17 19.42
CA LEU A 318 -8.21 5.37 18.72
C LEU A 318 -9.40 6.15 18.17
N PRO A 319 -9.64 7.39 18.65
CA PRO A 319 -10.76 8.19 18.19
C PRO A 319 -10.62 8.57 16.71
N PRO A 320 -11.72 8.62 15.96
CA PRO A 320 -11.73 9.13 14.60
C PRO A 320 -11.39 10.62 14.56
N LEU A 321 -10.96 11.13 13.41
CA LEU A 321 -10.47 12.50 13.28
C LEU A 321 -11.55 13.54 13.57
N ARG A 322 -12.83 13.25 13.26
CA ARG A 322 -13.98 14.12 13.59
C ARG A 322 -14.17 14.36 15.09
N ASP A 323 -13.72 13.45 15.96
CA ASP A 323 -13.76 13.59 17.42
C ASP A 323 -12.54 14.33 17.98
N ARG A 324 -11.59 14.71 17.11
CA ARG A 324 -10.36 15.43 17.45
C ARG A 324 -10.00 16.51 16.42
N LEU A 325 -10.98 17.26 15.96
CA LEU A 325 -10.81 18.31 14.95
C LEU A 325 -9.74 19.33 15.32
N GLY A 326 -9.55 19.61 16.61
CA GLY A 326 -8.47 20.47 17.11
C GLY A 326 -7.04 19.97 16.79
N ASP A 327 -6.87 18.72 16.35
CA ASP A 327 -5.58 18.19 15.94
C ASP A 327 -5.30 18.47 14.45
N ILE A 328 -6.29 18.84 13.64
CA ILE A 328 -6.15 19.09 12.20
C ILE A 328 -5.07 20.13 11.89
N PRO A 329 -4.99 21.29 12.58
CA PRO A 329 -3.93 22.26 12.31
C PRO A 329 -2.53 21.71 12.51
N ALA A 330 -2.33 20.93 13.57
CA ALA A 330 -1.03 20.33 13.88
C ALA A 330 -0.67 19.21 12.87
N LEU A 331 -1.63 18.34 12.55
CA LEU A 331 -1.48 17.29 11.54
C LEU A 331 -1.19 17.89 10.15
N THR A 332 -1.89 18.94 9.77
CA THR A 332 -1.69 19.62 8.49
C THR A 332 -0.26 20.16 8.37
N ARG A 333 0.24 20.89 9.40
CA ARG A 333 1.61 21.40 9.39
C ARG A 333 2.63 20.27 9.34
N TYR A 334 2.41 19.21 10.11
CA TYR A 334 3.27 18.03 10.11
C TYR A 334 3.34 17.38 8.72
N PHE A 335 2.19 17.13 8.08
CA PHE A 335 2.19 16.51 6.74
C PHE A 335 2.77 17.43 5.67
N LEU A 336 2.49 18.74 5.71
CA LEU A 336 3.07 19.67 4.75
C LEU A 336 4.60 19.75 4.88
N SER A 337 5.15 19.71 6.10
CA SER A 337 6.60 19.64 6.28
C SER A 337 7.20 18.36 5.72
N ARG A 338 6.54 17.20 5.94
CA ARG A 338 6.99 15.90 5.40
C ARG A 338 6.85 15.82 3.87
N ILE A 339 5.82 16.43 3.30
CA ILE A 339 5.63 16.51 1.84
C ILE A 339 6.76 17.35 1.22
N ALA A 340 7.14 18.46 1.85
CA ALA A 340 8.21 19.33 1.38
C ALA A 340 9.60 18.65 1.37
N GLU A 341 9.83 17.63 2.19
CA GLU A 341 11.07 16.83 2.19
C GLU A 341 11.21 15.94 0.93
N GLN A 342 10.12 15.76 0.16
CA GLN A 342 10.14 14.92 -1.04
C GLN A 342 10.76 15.67 -2.23
N PRO A 343 11.63 15.02 -3.02
CA PRO A 343 12.25 15.66 -4.17
C PRO A 343 11.22 16.19 -5.17
N GLY A 344 11.34 17.46 -5.53
CA GLY A 344 10.48 18.11 -6.53
C GLY A 344 9.20 18.72 -5.99
N LEU A 345 8.89 18.61 -4.69
CA LEU A 345 7.76 19.28 -4.07
C LEU A 345 8.21 20.57 -3.34
N LYS A 346 7.32 21.57 -3.38
CA LYS A 346 7.55 22.86 -2.73
C LYS A 346 7.10 22.82 -1.27
N HIS A 347 7.68 23.66 -0.44
CA HIS A 347 7.17 23.93 0.89
C HIS A 347 5.94 24.85 0.79
N HIS A 348 4.77 24.34 1.19
CA HIS A 348 3.55 25.12 1.25
C HIS A 348 3.17 25.42 2.71
N SER A 349 2.73 26.64 2.96
CA SER A 349 1.97 26.98 4.16
C SER A 349 0.47 26.68 3.94
N ILE A 350 -0.35 26.79 4.96
CA ILE A 350 -1.80 26.73 4.83
C ILE A 350 -2.42 28.07 5.27
N ALA A 351 -3.31 28.60 4.46
CA ALA A 351 -4.08 29.79 4.78
C ALA A 351 -5.27 29.44 5.68
N ASP A 352 -5.77 30.43 6.45
CA ASP A 352 -6.90 30.23 7.35
C ASP A 352 -8.15 29.71 6.63
N SER A 353 -8.40 30.15 5.38
CA SER A 353 -9.52 29.66 4.55
C SER A 353 -9.40 28.17 4.23
N GLY A 354 -8.20 27.69 3.92
CA GLY A 354 -7.94 26.30 3.70
C GLY A 354 -8.09 25.47 4.99
N LEU A 355 -7.56 25.99 6.09
CA LEU A 355 -7.63 25.32 7.38
C LEU A 355 -9.09 25.19 7.88
N SER A 356 -9.89 26.24 7.78
CA SER A 356 -11.29 26.21 8.15
C SER A 356 -12.11 25.18 7.35
N LEU A 357 -11.77 25.01 6.07
CA LEU A 357 -12.38 23.99 5.23
C LEU A 357 -12.01 22.58 5.69
N LEU A 358 -10.74 22.35 6.05
CA LEU A 358 -10.29 21.07 6.57
C LEU A 358 -10.92 20.72 7.92
N GLU A 359 -11.14 21.71 8.79
CA GLU A 359 -11.79 21.53 10.10
C GLU A 359 -13.29 21.26 10.00
N ALA A 360 -13.94 21.70 8.90
CA ALA A 360 -15.37 21.54 8.67
C ALA A 360 -15.76 20.17 8.10
N TYR A 361 -14.79 19.33 7.69
CA TYR A 361 -15.06 18.04 7.05
C TYR A 361 -14.94 16.88 8.05
N ASP A 362 -15.80 15.86 7.91
CA ASP A 362 -15.91 14.73 8.86
C ASP A 362 -14.79 13.67 8.74
N TRP A 363 -14.02 13.68 7.66
CA TRP A 363 -12.89 12.78 7.43
C TRP A 363 -13.22 11.28 7.59
N PRO A 364 -14.11 10.69 6.78
CA PRO A 364 -14.44 9.27 6.89
C PRO A 364 -13.23 8.33 6.71
N GLY A 365 -12.19 8.76 5.99
CA GLY A 365 -10.90 8.07 5.88
C GLY A 365 -9.84 8.59 6.85
N ASN A 366 -10.25 9.36 7.87
CA ASN A 366 -9.43 9.85 8.96
C ASN A 366 -8.10 10.51 8.52
N VAL A 367 -7.03 10.25 9.23
CA VAL A 367 -5.68 10.86 9.00
C VAL A 367 -5.12 10.45 7.64
N ARG A 368 -5.40 9.20 7.19
CA ARG A 368 -4.96 8.72 5.86
C ARG A 368 -5.57 9.56 4.74
N GLN A 369 -6.86 9.90 4.85
CA GLN A 369 -7.53 10.76 3.88
C GLN A 369 -7.01 12.20 3.93
N LEU A 370 -6.84 12.76 5.13
CA LEU A 370 -6.24 14.10 5.31
C LEU A 370 -4.87 14.19 4.64
N GLN A 371 -4.00 13.22 4.88
CA GLN A 371 -2.67 13.15 4.26
C GLN A 371 -2.75 13.10 2.72
N ALA A 372 -3.63 12.27 2.17
CA ALA A 372 -3.81 12.16 0.72
C ALA A 372 -4.32 13.46 0.08
N VAL A 373 -5.26 14.14 0.74
CA VAL A 373 -5.81 15.42 0.29
C VAL A 373 -4.74 16.52 0.31
N LEU A 374 -3.95 16.60 1.38
CA LEU A 374 -2.84 17.57 1.49
C LEU A 374 -1.75 17.31 0.46
N PHE A 375 -1.37 16.05 0.26
CA PHE A 375 -0.40 15.68 -0.77
C PHE A 375 -0.87 16.11 -2.16
N ARG A 376 -2.12 15.79 -2.51
CA ARG A 376 -2.72 16.18 -3.79
C ARG A 376 -2.74 17.70 -3.95
N ALA A 377 -3.20 18.45 -2.93
CA ALA A 377 -3.21 19.90 -2.97
C ALA A 377 -1.80 20.47 -3.17
N SER A 378 -0.79 19.93 -2.50
CA SER A 378 0.60 20.38 -2.62
C SER A 378 1.20 20.12 -4.01
N VAL A 379 0.78 19.04 -4.70
CA VAL A 379 1.24 18.73 -6.07
C VAL A 379 0.68 19.71 -7.10
N PHE A 380 -0.58 20.16 -6.91
CA PHE A 380 -1.28 21.00 -7.89
C PHE A 380 -1.28 22.49 -7.55
N CYS A 381 -0.76 22.88 -6.39
CA CYS A 381 -0.68 24.27 -5.99
C CYS A 381 0.57 24.94 -6.53
N ASP A 382 0.39 26.01 -7.33
CA ASP A 382 1.51 26.84 -7.78
C ASP A 382 1.91 27.93 -6.78
N GLY A 383 1.01 28.25 -5.83
CA GLY A 383 1.20 29.28 -4.81
C GLY A 383 2.07 28.85 -3.62
N GLU A 384 2.40 29.82 -2.74
CA GLU A 384 3.16 29.53 -1.51
C GLU A 384 2.26 29.00 -0.37
N ALA A 385 0.94 29.19 -0.45
CA ALA A 385 -0.02 28.78 0.57
C ALA A 385 -1.21 28.04 -0.05
N LEU A 386 -1.64 26.97 0.62
CA LEU A 386 -2.86 26.24 0.31
C LEU A 386 -4.07 27.02 0.85
N THR A 387 -4.98 27.42 -0.04
CA THR A 387 -6.24 28.10 0.27
C THR A 387 -7.43 27.15 0.14
N ALA A 388 -8.65 27.60 0.43
CA ALA A 388 -9.87 26.81 0.17
C ALA A 388 -9.98 26.36 -1.30
N GLU A 389 -9.50 27.16 -2.24
CA GLU A 389 -9.46 26.84 -3.68
C GLU A 389 -8.55 25.67 -4.01
N SER A 390 -7.56 25.38 -3.16
CA SER A 390 -6.66 24.22 -3.30
C SER A 390 -7.36 22.88 -2.99
N PHE A 391 -8.58 22.93 -2.44
CA PHE A 391 -9.38 21.76 -2.03
C PHE A 391 -10.77 21.75 -2.68
N PRO A 392 -10.89 21.82 -4.01
CA PRO A 392 -12.19 21.99 -4.68
C PRO A 392 -13.18 20.86 -4.35
N GLN A 393 -12.69 19.62 -4.18
CA GLN A 393 -13.54 18.47 -3.84
C GLN A 393 -14.16 18.59 -2.45
N LEU A 394 -13.41 19.09 -1.46
CA LEU A 394 -13.96 19.34 -0.11
C LEU A 394 -14.95 20.50 -0.12
N ALA A 395 -14.66 21.56 -0.88
CA ALA A 395 -15.55 22.70 -1.01
C ALA A 395 -16.91 22.30 -1.65
N GLU A 396 -16.89 21.42 -2.65
CA GLU A 396 -18.10 20.84 -3.24
C GLU A 396 -18.89 20.02 -2.21
N LEU A 397 -18.25 19.11 -1.50
CA LEU A 397 -18.88 18.25 -0.49
C LEU A 397 -19.50 19.05 0.67
N LEU A 398 -18.86 20.14 1.11
CA LEU A 398 -19.35 20.99 2.20
C LEU A 398 -20.36 22.03 1.71
N GLY A 399 -20.25 22.51 0.45
CA GLY A 399 -21.19 23.44 -0.16
C GLY A 399 -22.59 22.85 -0.35
N ASP A 400 -22.69 21.54 -0.54
CA ASP A 400 -23.96 20.82 -0.63
C ASP A 400 -24.65 20.60 0.73
N GLY A 401 -23.94 20.79 1.86
CA GLY A 401 -24.47 20.58 3.23
C GLY A 401 -25.44 21.65 3.72
N HIS A 402 -25.62 22.79 3.02
CA HIS A 402 -26.50 23.90 3.45
C HIS A 402 -27.77 24.07 2.60
N ARG A 403 -28.00 23.16 1.66
CA ARG A 403 -29.29 23.11 0.94
C ARG A 403 -29.82 21.69 0.98
N GLY A 404 -30.67 21.42 1.95
CA GLY A 404 -31.61 20.31 1.85
C GLY A 404 -32.35 20.42 0.52
N GLU A 405 -32.27 19.38 -0.33
CA GLU A 405 -32.83 19.27 -1.70
C GLU A 405 -31.84 19.59 -2.84
N SER A 406 -30.73 18.89 -2.93
CA SER A 406 -30.03 18.64 -4.23
C SER A 406 -28.93 17.59 -4.10
N ARG A 407 -29.30 16.36 -3.74
CA ARG A 407 -28.43 15.18 -3.87
C ARG A 407 -28.39 14.72 -5.32
N ALA A 408 -27.70 15.41 -6.19
CA ALA A 408 -27.29 14.85 -7.49
C ALA A 408 -26.41 15.80 -8.30
N ARG A 409 -25.20 16.13 -7.88
CA ARG A 409 -24.17 16.68 -8.80
C ARG A 409 -22.73 16.34 -8.36
N GLY A 410 -22.51 15.14 -7.81
CA GLY A 410 -21.20 14.51 -7.85
C GLY A 410 -21.06 13.77 -9.19
N LEU A 411 -19.86 13.75 -9.79
CA LEU A 411 -19.56 12.99 -11.01
C LEU A 411 -19.64 11.47 -10.74
N GLY A 412 -20.83 10.96 -10.45
CA GLY A 412 -21.09 9.54 -10.21
C GLY A 412 -22.58 9.28 -9.97
N VAL A 413 -23.04 8.08 -10.33
CA VAL A 413 -24.38 7.58 -10.05
C VAL A 413 -24.34 6.77 -8.77
N LEU A 414 -25.21 7.10 -7.80
CA LEU A 414 -25.37 6.31 -6.58
C LEU A 414 -26.00 4.96 -6.93
N LEU A 415 -25.31 3.88 -6.59
CA LEU A 415 -25.78 2.52 -6.85
C LEU A 415 -26.61 1.94 -5.70
N TYR A 416 -26.45 2.46 -4.46
CA TYR A 416 -27.07 1.93 -3.26
C TYR A 416 -28.03 2.94 -2.64
N GLN A 417 -29.09 2.43 -2.01
CA GLN A 417 -30.02 3.19 -1.16
C GLN A 417 -29.41 3.41 0.23
N ASP A 418 -30.02 4.29 1.03
CA ASP A 418 -29.58 4.59 2.41
C ASP A 418 -29.67 3.36 3.35
N ASP A 419 -30.44 2.33 2.97
CA ASP A 419 -30.61 1.06 3.67
C ASP A 419 -29.57 -0.02 3.25
N GLY A 420 -28.62 0.32 2.35
CA GLY A 420 -27.59 -0.58 1.85
C GLY A 420 -28.02 -1.49 0.70
N ASN A 421 -29.28 -1.45 0.25
CA ASN A 421 -29.74 -2.22 -0.90
C ASN A 421 -29.40 -1.53 -2.22
N LEU A 422 -29.27 -2.30 -3.31
CA LEU A 422 -29.13 -1.76 -4.67
C LEU A 422 -30.39 -0.98 -5.05
N ARG A 423 -30.20 0.20 -5.63
CA ARG A 423 -31.29 0.99 -6.22
C ARG A 423 -31.87 0.27 -7.43
N PRO A 424 -33.17 0.46 -7.72
CA PRO A 424 -33.78 -0.05 -8.95
C PRO A 424 -32.99 0.36 -10.19
N LEU A 425 -32.80 -0.58 -11.14
CA LEU A 425 -31.99 -0.36 -12.34
C LEU A 425 -32.50 0.84 -13.16
N GLU A 426 -33.81 1.03 -13.18
CA GLU A 426 -34.47 2.16 -13.88
C GLU A 426 -34.05 3.53 -13.32
N GLU A 427 -33.90 3.65 -12.00
CA GLU A 427 -33.45 4.88 -11.35
C GLU A 427 -31.97 5.14 -11.64
N ILE A 428 -31.14 4.11 -11.56
CA ILE A 428 -29.71 4.17 -11.90
C ILE A 428 -29.54 4.57 -13.37
N GLU A 429 -30.32 3.99 -14.26
CA GLU A 429 -30.30 4.31 -15.69
C GLU A 429 -30.74 5.77 -15.96
N ALA A 430 -31.77 6.25 -15.28
CA ALA A 430 -32.24 7.63 -15.37
C ALA A 430 -31.11 8.61 -14.97
N ASP A 431 -30.40 8.32 -13.88
CA ASP A 431 -29.31 9.17 -13.40
C ASP A 431 -28.11 9.15 -14.36
N ILE A 432 -27.77 8.00 -14.92
CA ILE A 432 -26.71 7.88 -15.95
C ILE A 432 -27.06 8.73 -17.18
N ILE A 433 -28.30 8.66 -17.65
CA ILE A 433 -28.75 9.41 -18.81
C ILE A 433 -28.73 10.93 -18.52
N ARG A 434 -29.25 11.38 -17.36
CA ARG A 434 -29.22 12.78 -16.93
C ARG A 434 -27.79 13.32 -16.85
N LEU A 435 -26.90 12.55 -16.23
CA LEU A 435 -25.49 12.89 -16.08
C LEU A 435 -24.79 13.02 -17.46
N ALA A 436 -25.06 12.09 -18.39
CA ALA A 436 -24.52 12.14 -19.73
C ALA A 436 -25.04 13.35 -20.53
N ILE A 437 -26.35 13.69 -20.41
CA ILE A 437 -26.92 14.87 -21.06
C ILE A 437 -26.26 16.15 -20.53
N GLY A 438 -26.11 16.28 -19.22
CA GLY A 438 -25.45 17.42 -18.60
C GLY A 438 -23.99 17.54 -19.02
N HIS A 439 -23.24 16.43 -18.99
CA HIS A 439 -21.82 16.41 -19.37
C HIS A 439 -21.59 16.79 -20.85
N TYR A 440 -22.41 16.28 -21.74
CA TYR A 440 -22.31 16.59 -23.19
C TYR A 440 -23.16 17.79 -23.64
N ARG A 441 -23.65 18.60 -22.67
CA ARG A 441 -24.38 19.84 -22.89
C ARG A 441 -25.55 19.67 -23.90
N GLY A 442 -26.38 18.64 -23.71
CA GLY A 442 -27.52 18.36 -24.54
C GLY A 442 -27.25 17.83 -25.94
N ARG A 443 -26.02 17.49 -26.30
CA ARG A 443 -25.68 16.93 -27.63
C ARG A 443 -26.13 15.48 -27.73
N MET A 444 -27.42 15.24 -27.97
CA MET A 444 -28.04 13.90 -27.93
C MET A 444 -27.37 12.83 -28.82
N THR A 445 -26.79 13.23 -29.93
CA THR A 445 -26.05 12.32 -30.80
C THR A 445 -24.78 11.77 -30.12
N GLU A 446 -24.05 12.65 -29.42
CA GLU A 446 -22.86 12.26 -28.67
C GLU A 446 -23.23 11.46 -27.41
N VAL A 447 -24.31 11.86 -26.70
CA VAL A 447 -24.86 11.12 -25.55
C VAL A 447 -25.20 9.67 -25.95
N ALA A 448 -25.97 9.48 -27.01
CA ALA A 448 -26.34 8.15 -27.50
C ALA A 448 -25.12 7.31 -27.86
N ARG A 449 -24.15 7.91 -28.56
CA ARG A 449 -22.90 7.25 -28.95
C ARG A 449 -22.09 6.79 -27.75
N ARG A 450 -21.96 7.63 -26.71
CA ARG A 450 -21.19 7.34 -25.49
C ARG A 450 -21.86 6.33 -24.57
N LEU A 451 -23.18 6.34 -24.51
CA LEU A 451 -23.95 5.34 -23.78
C LEU A 451 -24.09 4.01 -24.55
N GLY A 452 -23.59 3.91 -25.79
CA GLY A 452 -23.65 2.71 -26.60
C GLY A 452 -25.07 2.34 -27.07
N ILE A 453 -25.98 3.30 -27.12
CA ILE A 453 -27.39 3.09 -27.54
C ILE A 453 -27.74 3.90 -28.78
N GLY A 454 -28.77 3.44 -29.51
CA GLY A 454 -29.29 4.19 -30.66
C GLY A 454 -30.01 5.47 -30.23
N ARG A 455 -29.99 6.52 -31.07
CA ARG A 455 -30.67 7.78 -30.79
C ARG A 455 -32.17 7.57 -30.52
N SER A 456 -32.84 6.73 -31.29
CA SER A 456 -34.26 6.39 -31.10
C SER A 456 -34.50 5.70 -29.73
N THR A 457 -33.58 4.86 -29.29
CA THR A 457 -33.62 4.22 -27.98
C THR A 457 -33.42 5.24 -26.86
N LEU A 458 -32.51 6.19 -27.02
CA LEU A 458 -32.29 7.26 -26.05
C LEU A 458 -33.56 8.12 -25.89
N TYR A 459 -34.18 8.58 -26.98
CA TYR A 459 -35.41 9.37 -26.93
C TYR A 459 -36.57 8.60 -26.32
N ARG A 460 -36.73 7.33 -26.61
CA ARG A 460 -37.73 6.48 -25.97
C ARG A 460 -37.51 6.39 -24.47
N LYS A 461 -36.27 6.13 -24.03
CA LYS A 461 -35.92 6.07 -22.60
C LYS A 461 -36.13 7.40 -21.89
N LEU A 462 -35.86 8.53 -22.53
CA LEU A 462 -36.16 9.86 -21.98
C LEU A 462 -37.66 10.03 -21.74
N SER A 463 -38.49 9.60 -22.70
CA SER A 463 -39.96 9.63 -22.57
C SER A 463 -40.48 8.70 -21.47
N ASP A 464 -39.94 7.46 -21.39
CA ASP A 464 -40.31 6.45 -20.41
C ASP A 464 -39.94 6.86 -18.97
N LEU A 465 -38.80 7.55 -18.81
CA LEU A 465 -38.27 8.01 -17.53
C LEU A 465 -38.71 9.43 -17.14
N GLY A 466 -39.60 10.09 -17.94
CA GLY A 466 -40.11 11.42 -17.68
C GLY A 466 -39.04 12.53 -17.63
N ILE A 467 -37.96 12.35 -18.37
CA ILE A 467 -36.86 13.32 -18.41
C ILE A 467 -37.13 14.33 -19.52
N ASP A 468 -37.46 15.55 -19.15
CA ASP A 468 -37.75 16.61 -20.11
C ASP A 468 -36.53 17.02 -20.94
N ASN A 469 -36.76 17.19 -22.23
CA ASN A 469 -35.78 17.64 -23.22
C ASN A 469 -35.60 19.19 -23.14
N ALA A 470 -35.35 19.72 -21.94
CA ALA A 470 -35.04 21.14 -21.82
C ALA A 470 -33.57 21.39 -22.22
N ALA A 471 -33.46 22.18 -23.31
CA ALA A 471 -32.26 22.56 -24.07
C ALA A 471 -31.07 23.11 -23.26
#